data_ab27d55d2545963f545255bb258da366
#
_entry.id   ab27d55d2545963f545255bb258da366
#
_cell.length_a   1.000
_cell.length_b   1.000
_cell.length_c   1.000
_cell.angle_alpha   90.00
_cell.angle_beta   90.00
_cell.angle_gamma   90.00
#
_symmetry.space_group_name_H-M   'P 1'
#
loop_
_entity.id
_entity.type
_entity.pdbx_description
1 polymer ?
#
loop_
_entity_poly.entity_id
_entity_poly.type
_entity_poly.pdbx_seq_one_letter_code
_entity_poly.pdbx_strand_id
1 'polypeptide(L)'
;GLLSRNPYDYFRSLGPQSSEYARLLVEYQKLSEIIRNGGWSNIATDRILRFGDSGDDVVAIRNRLFDQGYMPNSISTKFDKKLLKAVQKYQSDHGLIPDGIIGAGTILELNITAEQRLSSIIVALERERWLGDTLGQRHIWVNLADFKAKIIEDHAVVFETRTVLGVNDESMRSPEFSDKMEYMVVNPTWHIPVSIAKNEYLPELKKDPEALPFLKLFDSSGSLVDRESIDFSILGKNYFPYEMKQLPST
;
A
#
# COMPACT_ATOMS: atom_id res chain seq x y z
N GLY A 1 -7.17 0.35 -38.44
CA GLY A 1 -8.19 -0.01 -37.46
C GLY A 1 -9.53 -0.42 -38.10
N LEU A 2 -10.06 0.35 -39.02
CA LEU A 2 -11.35 0.06 -39.72
C LEU A 2 -11.27 -1.11 -40.73
N LEU A 3 -10.06 -1.62 -41.00
CA LEU A 3 -9.82 -2.76 -41.89
C LEU A 3 -9.58 -4.08 -41.14
N SER A 4 -9.77 -4.13 -39.84
CA SER A 4 -9.73 -5.36 -39.08
C SER A 4 -10.85 -6.33 -39.52
N ARG A 5 -10.53 -7.60 -39.76
CA ARG A 5 -11.52 -8.63 -40.14
C ARG A 5 -12.58 -8.84 -39.08
N ASN A 6 -12.29 -8.46 -37.82
CA ASN A 6 -13.21 -8.51 -36.69
C ASN A 6 -13.14 -7.18 -35.92
N PRO A 7 -14.18 -6.32 -36.01
CA PRO A 7 -14.23 -5.08 -35.25
C PRO A 7 -14.13 -5.26 -33.73
N TYR A 8 -14.65 -6.39 -33.20
CA TYR A 8 -14.59 -6.70 -31.78
C TYR A 8 -13.14 -6.90 -31.29
N ASP A 9 -12.31 -7.61 -32.04
CA ASP A 9 -10.89 -7.82 -31.71
C ASP A 9 -10.13 -6.49 -31.74
N TYR A 10 -10.47 -5.62 -32.68
CA TYR A 10 -9.91 -4.26 -32.72
C TYR A 10 -10.24 -3.46 -31.47
N PHE A 11 -11.52 -3.41 -31.07
CA PHE A 11 -11.90 -2.68 -29.86
C PHE A 11 -11.25 -3.28 -28.60
N ARG A 12 -11.13 -4.60 -28.54
CA ARG A 12 -10.45 -5.29 -27.44
C ARG A 12 -8.95 -4.96 -27.37
N SER A 13 -8.32 -4.75 -28.51
CA SER A 13 -6.90 -4.39 -28.58
C SER A 13 -6.60 -2.94 -28.20
N LEU A 14 -7.61 -2.08 -28.05
CA LEU A 14 -7.44 -0.69 -27.62
C LEU A 14 -7.27 -0.53 -26.10
N GLY A 15 -7.62 -1.55 -25.33
CA GLY A 15 -7.40 -1.56 -23.88
C GLY A 15 -6.05 -2.18 -23.49
N PRO A 16 -5.60 -1.98 -22.25
CA PRO A 16 -4.42 -2.66 -21.71
C PRO A 16 -4.51 -4.17 -21.89
N GLN A 17 -3.39 -4.79 -22.26
CA GLN A 17 -3.30 -6.24 -22.46
C GLN A 17 -2.76 -6.97 -21.21
N SER A 18 -2.63 -6.26 -20.07
CA SER A 18 -2.17 -6.84 -18.82
C SER A 18 -3.14 -7.88 -18.27
N SER A 19 -2.61 -8.89 -17.59
CA SER A 19 -3.43 -9.90 -16.89
C SER A 19 -4.22 -9.26 -15.73
N GLU A 20 -3.71 -8.19 -15.16
CA GLU A 20 -4.32 -7.38 -14.11
C GLU A 20 -5.57 -6.70 -14.63
N TYR A 21 -5.49 -6.04 -15.78
CA TYR A 21 -6.65 -5.39 -16.42
C TYR A 21 -7.76 -6.40 -16.73
N ALA A 22 -7.39 -7.56 -17.28
CA ALA A 22 -8.35 -8.63 -17.57
C ALA A 22 -9.06 -9.15 -16.31
N ARG A 23 -8.31 -9.33 -15.20
CA ARG A 23 -8.89 -9.73 -13.90
C ARG A 23 -9.81 -8.65 -13.32
N LEU A 24 -9.43 -7.39 -13.39
CA LEU A 24 -10.27 -6.27 -12.95
C LEU A 24 -11.59 -6.20 -13.74
N LEU A 25 -11.58 -6.47 -15.04
CA LEU A 25 -12.81 -6.54 -15.85
C LEU A 25 -13.75 -7.66 -15.40
N VAL A 26 -13.21 -8.82 -15.02
CA VAL A 26 -14.01 -9.93 -14.47
C VAL A 26 -14.65 -9.52 -13.15
N GLU A 27 -13.89 -8.91 -12.25
CA GLU A 27 -14.41 -8.44 -10.95
C GLU A 27 -15.43 -7.30 -11.13
N TYR A 28 -15.22 -6.39 -12.09
CA TYR A 28 -16.20 -5.37 -12.47
C TYR A 28 -17.55 -6.00 -12.85
N GLN A 29 -17.54 -7.04 -13.68
CA GLN A 29 -18.76 -7.73 -14.10
C GLN A 29 -19.46 -8.39 -12.92
N LYS A 30 -18.73 -9.12 -12.07
CA LYS A 30 -19.26 -9.77 -10.87
C LYS A 30 -19.92 -8.77 -9.91
N LEU A 31 -19.23 -7.67 -9.59
CA LEU A 31 -19.79 -6.65 -8.70
C LEU A 31 -20.99 -5.95 -9.31
N SER A 32 -20.98 -5.70 -10.62
CA SER A 32 -22.12 -5.14 -11.33
C SER A 32 -23.35 -6.04 -11.26
N GLU A 33 -23.17 -7.36 -11.29
CA GLU A 33 -24.25 -8.34 -11.10
C GLU A 33 -24.75 -8.37 -9.66
N ILE A 34 -23.85 -8.38 -8.69
CA ILE A 34 -24.18 -8.30 -7.26
C ILE A 34 -25.02 -7.05 -6.96
N ILE A 35 -24.63 -5.89 -7.49
CA ILE A 35 -25.35 -4.62 -7.31
C ILE A 35 -26.75 -4.71 -7.92
N ARG A 36 -26.89 -5.27 -9.14
CA ARG A 36 -28.20 -5.47 -9.79
C ARG A 36 -29.14 -6.36 -8.97
N ASN A 37 -28.58 -7.28 -8.19
CA ASN A 37 -29.31 -8.19 -7.31
C ASN A 37 -29.53 -7.64 -5.90
N GLY A 38 -29.26 -6.34 -5.65
CA GLY A 38 -29.52 -5.67 -4.38
C GLY A 38 -28.30 -5.48 -3.47
N GLY A 39 -27.09 -5.83 -3.96
CA GLY A 39 -25.85 -5.64 -3.21
C GLY A 39 -25.67 -6.61 -2.04
N TRP A 40 -24.77 -6.24 -1.14
CA TRP A 40 -24.52 -7.00 0.09
C TRP A 40 -25.28 -6.42 1.28
N SER A 41 -25.85 -7.29 2.11
CA SER A 41 -26.53 -6.88 3.35
C SER A 41 -25.52 -6.34 4.37
N ASN A 42 -25.84 -5.26 5.08
CA ASN A 42 -25.00 -4.75 6.14
C ASN A 42 -24.91 -5.73 7.31
N ILE A 43 -23.71 -5.88 7.90
CA ILE A 43 -23.46 -6.68 9.08
C ILE A 43 -23.53 -5.75 10.28
N ALA A 44 -24.61 -5.86 11.07
CA ALA A 44 -24.83 -5.07 12.27
C ALA A 44 -24.47 -5.90 13.50
N THR A 45 -23.21 -5.80 13.93
CA THR A 45 -22.74 -6.37 15.20
C THR A 45 -21.68 -5.47 15.83
N ASP A 46 -21.75 -5.30 17.13
CA ASP A 46 -20.75 -4.65 17.98
C ASP A 46 -19.92 -5.67 18.79
N ARG A 47 -20.22 -6.96 18.63
CA ARG A 47 -19.50 -8.05 19.27
C ARG A 47 -18.17 -8.31 18.56
N ILE A 48 -17.15 -8.59 19.36
CA ILE A 48 -15.90 -9.17 18.87
C ILE A 48 -16.11 -10.69 18.76
N LEU A 49 -16.00 -11.25 17.54
CA LEU A 49 -16.19 -12.66 17.29
C LEU A 49 -14.85 -13.37 17.10
N ARG A 50 -14.73 -14.58 17.72
CA ARG A 50 -13.51 -15.38 17.72
C ARG A 50 -13.83 -16.86 17.47
N PHE A 51 -12.79 -17.62 17.16
CA PHE A 51 -12.92 -19.07 17.07
C PHE A 51 -13.58 -19.66 18.33
N GLY A 52 -14.60 -20.47 18.13
CA GLY A 52 -15.41 -21.07 19.19
C GLY A 52 -16.71 -20.35 19.48
N ASP A 53 -16.88 -19.09 19.07
CA ASP A 53 -18.14 -18.34 19.22
C ASP A 53 -19.25 -18.93 18.35
N SER A 54 -20.49 -18.57 18.67
CA SER A 54 -21.67 -18.97 17.92
C SER A 54 -22.77 -17.92 17.99
N GLY A 55 -23.69 -17.97 17.02
CA GLY A 55 -24.84 -17.10 16.96
C GLY A 55 -25.16 -16.60 15.55
N ASP A 56 -26.17 -15.74 15.47
CA ASP A 56 -26.63 -15.18 14.18
C ASP A 56 -25.60 -14.27 13.54
N ASP A 57 -24.79 -13.57 14.37
CA ASP A 57 -23.66 -12.76 13.88
C ASP A 57 -22.66 -13.61 13.11
N VAL A 58 -22.39 -14.85 13.57
CA VAL A 58 -21.49 -15.79 12.89
C VAL A 58 -22.09 -16.23 11.55
N VAL A 59 -23.42 -16.42 11.49
CA VAL A 59 -24.12 -16.73 10.23
C VAL A 59 -24.01 -15.56 9.25
N ALA A 60 -24.21 -14.33 9.71
CA ALA A 60 -24.09 -13.13 8.88
C ALA A 60 -22.68 -13.01 8.26
N ILE A 61 -21.63 -13.23 9.05
CA ILE A 61 -20.26 -13.25 8.57
C ILE A 61 -20.01 -14.35 7.56
N ARG A 62 -20.53 -15.57 7.81
CA ARG A 62 -20.40 -16.68 6.86
C ARG A 62 -21.03 -16.36 5.51
N ASN A 63 -22.25 -15.83 5.53
CA ASN A 63 -22.97 -15.45 4.31
C ASN A 63 -22.16 -14.39 3.53
N ARG A 64 -21.68 -13.35 4.19
CA ARG A 64 -20.85 -12.33 3.56
C ARG A 64 -19.58 -12.92 2.94
N LEU A 65 -18.84 -13.78 3.65
CA LEU A 65 -17.64 -14.41 3.14
C LEU A 65 -17.91 -15.41 2.02
N PHE A 66 -19.09 -16.04 2.04
CA PHE A 66 -19.56 -16.85 0.92
C PHE A 66 -19.87 -15.98 -0.31
N ASP A 67 -20.62 -14.90 -0.17
CA ASP A 67 -20.96 -13.97 -1.25
C ASP A 67 -19.72 -13.36 -1.92
N GLN A 68 -18.66 -13.21 -1.16
CA GLN A 68 -17.36 -12.71 -1.63
C GLN A 68 -16.39 -13.83 -2.09
N GLY A 69 -16.81 -15.10 -2.05
CA GLY A 69 -16.03 -16.23 -2.57
C GLY A 69 -14.92 -16.75 -1.63
N TYR A 70 -14.90 -16.35 -0.35
CA TYR A 70 -13.90 -16.80 0.60
C TYR A 70 -14.15 -18.18 1.21
N MET A 71 -15.38 -18.66 1.12
CA MET A 71 -15.76 -19.97 1.63
C MET A 71 -16.99 -20.53 0.92
N PRO A 72 -17.22 -21.86 0.94
CA PRO A 72 -18.46 -22.44 0.46
C PRO A 72 -19.64 -22.08 1.38
N ASN A 73 -20.85 -22.10 0.82
CA ASN A 73 -22.08 -21.87 1.60
C ASN A 73 -22.18 -22.83 2.79
N SER A 74 -22.64 -22.31 3.93
CA SER A 74 -22.77 -23.09 5.15
C SER A 74 -23.76 -22.43 6.11
N ILE A 75 -24.72 -23.18 6.60
CA ILE A 75 -25.72 -22.77 7.60
C ILE A 75 -25.25 -22.89 9.06
N SER A 76 -23.97 -23.24 9.28
CA SER A 76 -23.43 -23.41 10.64
C SER A 76 -23.42 -22.08 11.40
N THR A 77 -23.94 -22.11 12.61
CA THR A 77 -23.91 -20.98 13.55
C THR A 77 -22.57 -20.88 14.31
N LYS A 78 -21.65 -21.84 14.13
CA LYS A 78 -20.39 -21.91 14.89
C LYS A 78 -19.24 -21.24 14.15
N PHE A 79 -18.42 -20.50 14.85
CA PHE A 79 -17.14 -20.00 14.37
C PHE A 79 -16.11 -21.15 14.43
N ASP A 80 -16.12 -21.99 13.43
CA ASP A 80 -15.26 -23.17 13.29
C ASP A 80 -13.93 -22.87 12.56
N LYS A 81 -13.08 -23.89 12.42
CA LYS A 81 -11.78 -23.77 11.74
C LYS A 81 -11.91 -23.33 10.26
N LYS A 82 -13.04 -23.66 9.59
CA LYS A 82 -13.23 -23.25 8.19
C LYS A 82 -13.49 -21.76 8.11
N LEU A 83 -14.34 -21.22 8.99
CA LEU A 83 -14.59 -19.80 9.08
C LEU A 83 -13.31 -19.04 9.51
N LEU A 84 -12.55 -19.54 10.49
CA LEU A 84 -11.29 -18.94 10.90
C LEU A 84 -10.34 -18.74 9.72
N LYS A 85 -10.12 -19.77 8.91
CA LYS A 85 -9.27 -19.67 7.71
C LYS A 85 -9.80 -18.68 6.67
N ALA A 86 -11.11 -18.64 6.46
CA ALA A 86 -11.74 -17.69 5.54
C ALA A 86 -11.56 -16.25 6.02
N VAL A 87 -11.73 -15.99 7.33
CA VAL A 87 -11.51 -14.68 7.94
C VAL A 87 -10.05 -14.26 7.81
N GLN A 88 -9.11 -15.12 8.14
CA GLN A 88 -7.67 -14.83 8.01
C GLN A 88 -7.28 -14.50 6.57
N LYS A 89 -7.81 -15.27 5.60
CA LYS A 89 -7.57 -14.97 4.19
C LYS A 89 -8.19 -13.63 3.77
N TYR A 90 -9.44 -13.37 4.17
CA TYR A 90 -10.10 -12.10 3.93
C TYR A 90 -9.29 -10.93 4.49
N GLN A 91 -8.87 -11.02 5.77
CA GLN A 91 -8.05 -10.00 6.42
C GLN A 91 -6.75 -9.75 5.65
N SER A 92 -6.04 -10.82 5.28
CA SER A 92 -4.80 -10.72 4.49
C SER A 92 -5.02 -10.04 3.14
N ASP A 93 -6.08 -10.42 2.40
CA ASP A 93 -6.37 -9.88 1.08
C ASP A 93 -6.81 -8.40 1.12
N HIS A 94 -7.29 -7.93 2.29
CA HIS A 94 -7.75 -6.55 2.50
C HIS A 94 -6.79 -5.70 3.35
N GLY A 95 -5.54 -6.14 3.52
CA GLY A 95 -4.51 -5.38 4.22
C GLY A 95 -4.70 -5.28 5.75
N LEU A 96 -5.56 -6.12 6.32
CA LEU A 96 -5.74 -6.26 7.77
C LEU A 96 -4.75 -7.26 8.36
N ILE A 97 -4.54 -7.20 9.67
CA ILE A 97 -3.76 -8.23 10.39
C ILE A 97 -4.55 -9.54 10.36
N PRO A 98 -4.02 -10.64 9.81
CA PRO A 98 -4.74 -11.91 9.66
C PRO A 98 -4.76 -12.72 10.97
N ASP A 99 -5.27 -12.11 12.05
CA ASP A 99 -5.38 -12.73 13.38
C ASP A 99 -6.58 -13.67 13.51
N GLY A 100 -7.53 -13.60 12.57
CA GLY A 100 -8.75 -14.38 12.59
C GLY A 100 -9.79 -13.89 13.60
N ILE A 101 -9.62 -12.68 14.14
CA ILE A 101 -10.56 -12.04 15.07
C ILE A 101 -11.41 -11.03 14.28
N ILE A 102 -12.71 -11.14 14.39
CA ILE A 102 -13.64 -10.18 13.77
C ILE A 102 -13.93 -9.08 14.79
N GLY A 103 -13.10 -8.06 14.79
CA GLY A 103 -13.29 -6.83 15.54
C GLY A 103 -13.81 -5.70 14.66
N ALA A 104 -13.88 -4.48 15.23
CA ALA A 104 -14.41 -3.30 14.55
C ALA A 104 -13.77 -3.04 13.17
N GLY A 105 -12.46 -3.16 13.05
CA GLY A 105 -11.75 -2.98 11.77
C GLY A 105 -12.17 -3.99 10.70
N THR A 106 -12.33 -5.27 11.07
CA THR A 106 -12.79 -6.31 10.16
C THR A 106 -14.26 -6.09 9.76
N ILE A 107 -15.11 -5.65 10.70
CA ILE A 107 -16.52 -5.33 10.39
C ILE A 107 -16.63 -4.12 9.46
N LEU A 108 -15.86 -3.06 9.69
CA LEU A 108 -15.83 -1.91 8.79
C LEU A 108 -15.45 -2.32 7.37
N GLU A 109 -14.43 -3.15 7.23
CA GLU A 109 -13.96 -3.65 5.92
C GLU A 109 -15.01 -4.57 5.25
N LEU A 110 -15.65 -5.46 6.00
CA LEU A 110 -16.75 -6.31 5.51
C LEU A 110 -17.97 -5.48 5.07
N ASN A 111 -18.21 -4.33 5.68
CA ASN A 111 -19.34 -3.45 5.37
C ASN A 111 -19.07 -2.45 4.24
N ILE A 112 -17.88 -2.45 3.64
CA ILE A 112 -17.67 -1.74 2.37
C ILE A 112 -18.63 -2.34 1.34
N THR A 113 -19.48 -1.48 0.76
CA THR A 113 -20.55 -1.94 -0.15
C THR A 113 -20.01 -2.40 -1.50
N ALA A 114 -20.81 -3.14 -2.25
CA ALA A 114 -20.45 -3.56 -3.60
C ALA A 114 -20.23 -2.37 -4.54
N GLU A 115 -20.99 -1.27 -4.38
CA GLU A 115 -20.84 -0.02 -5.14
C GLU A 115 -19.52 0.67 -4.83
N GLN A 116 -19.12 0.73 -3.56
CA GLN A 116 -17.83 1.29 -3.16
C GLN A 116 -16.66 0.47 -3.72
N ARG A 117 -16.77 -0.88 -3.69
CA ARG A 117 -15.79 -1.77 -4.33
C ARG A 117 -15.74 -1.57 -5.84
N LEU A 118 -16.89 -1.46 -6.48
CA LEU A 118 -16.97 -1.20 -7.93
C LEU A 118 -16.30 0.12 -8.30
N SER A 119 -16.52 1.17 -7.52
CA SER A 119 -15.84 2.46 -7.71
C SER A 119 -14.32 2.32 -7.63
N SER A 120 -13.80 1.54 -6.67
CA SER A 120 -12.36 1.27 -6.55
C SER A 120 -11.83 0.49 -7.76
N ILE A 121 -12.58 -0.47 -8.30
CA ILE A 121 -12.19 -1.21 -9.50
C ILE A 121 -12.18 -0.30 -10.73
N ILE A 122 -13.14 0.61 -10.87
CA ILE A 122 -13.15 1.59 -11.98
C ILE A 122 -11.89 2.45 -11.95
N VAL A 123 -11.50 2.95 -10.76
CA VAL A 123 -10.25 3.71 -10.59
C VAL A 123 -9.03 2.85 -10.95
N ALA A 124 -9.01 1.59 -10.52
CA ALA A 124 -7.91 0.67 -10.83
C ALA A 124 -7.81 0.38 -12.35
N LEU A 125 -8.94 0.18 -13.04
CA LEU A 125 -8.99 0.01 -14.49
C LEU A 125 -8.46 1.24 -15.23
N GLU A 126 -8.77 2.45 -14.74
CA GLU A 126 -8.26 3.67 -15.33
C GLU A 126 -6.75 3.84 -15.10
N ARG A 127 -6.25 3.50 -13.91
CA ARG A 127 -4.80 3.50 -13.62
C ARG A 127 -4.04 2.53 -14.52
N GLU A 128 -4.57 1.33 -14.77
CA GLU A 128 -3.98 0.37 -15.71
C GLU A 128 -3.81 0.97 -17.12
N ARG A 129 -4.72 1.83 -17.57
CA ARG A 129 -4.58 2.52 -18.86
C ARG A 129 -3.45 3.54 -18.87
N TRP A 130 -3.15 4.15 -17.73
CA TRP A 130 -2.06 5.14 -17.63
C TRP A 130 -0.68 4.50 -17.54
N LEU A 131 -0.59 3.26 -17.04
CA LEU A 131 0.69 2.54 -16.89
C LEU A 131 1.31 2.15 -18.23
N GLY A 132 0.52 2.09 -19.31
CA GLY A 132 0.98 1.65 -20.63
C GLY A 132 1.16 0.14 -20.72
N ASP A 133 1.36 -0.34 -21.97
CA ASP A 133 1.32 -1.78 -22.27
C ASP A 133 2.58 -2.56 -21.85
N THR A 134 3.70 -1.88 -21.53
CA THR A 134 4.96 -2.57 -21.25
C THR A 134 5.75 -1.93 -20.13
N LEU A 135 5.76 -2.59 -19.00
CA LEU A 135 6.70 -2.30 -17.90
C LEU A 135 8.09 -2.91 -18.11
N GLY A 136 8.31 -3.57 -19.26
CA GLY A 136 9.51 -4.34 -19.57
C GLY A 136 9.50 -5.75 -18.96
N GLN A 137 10.39 -6.61 -19.49
CA GLN A 137 10.51 -8.00 -19.01
C GLN A 137 10.95 -8.08 -17.56
N ARG A 138 11.75 -7.12 -17.12
CA ARG A 138 12.22 -7.00 -15.73
C ARG A 138 11.95 -5.60 -15.20
N HIS A 139 11.19 -5.52 -14.11
CA HIS A 139 10.85 -4.25 -13.47
C HIS A 139 10.68 -4.40 -11.96
N ILE A 140 10.77 -3.28 -11.26
CA ILE A 140 10.46 -3.18 -9.83
C ILE A 140 9.08 -2.57 -9.70
N TRP A 141 8.18 -3.29 -9.06
CA TRP A 141 6.83 -2.84 -8.75
C TRP A 141 6.72 -2.52 -7.27
N VAL A 142 6.42 -1.27 -6.93
CA VAL A 142 6.19 -0.84 -5.55
C VAL A 142 4.70 -0.54 -5.37
N ASN A 143 4.02 -1.36 -4.57
CA ASN A 143 2.62 -1.12 -4.23
C ASN A 143 2.55 -0.32 -2.93
N LEU A 144 2.17 0.97 -3.06
CA LEU A 144 2.06 1.88 -1.92
C LEU A 144 0.93 1.49 -0.96
N ALA A 145 -0.09 0.75 -1.43
CA ALA A 145 -1.23 0.36 -0.61
C ALA A 145 -0.95 -0.84 0.30
N ASP A 146 -0.06 -1.76 -0.10
CA ASP A 146 0.27 -2.96 0.68
C ASP A 146 1.70 -2.95 1.27
N PHE A 147 2.42 -1.83 1.11
CA PHE A 147 3.77 -1.63 1.64
C PHE A 147 4.76 -2.70 1.15
N LYS A 148 4.67 -3.07 -0.12
CA LYS A 148 5.53 -4.10 -0.72
C LYS A 148 6.22 -3.62 -1.97
N ALA A 149 7.47 -4.05 -2.14
CA ALA A 149 8.22 -3.96 -3.38
C ALA A 149 8.45 -5.37 -3.93
N LYS A 150 8.26 -5.53 -5.23
CA LYS A 150 8.46 -6.79 -5.96
C LYS A 150 9.41 -6.56 -7.12
N ILE A 151 10.32 -7.51 -7.34
CA ILE A 151 11.02 -7.61 -8.61
C ILE A 151 10.27 -8.65 -9.44
N ILE A 152 9.83 -8.22 -10.62
CA ILE A 152 9.11 -9.06 -11.57
C ILE A 152 10.01 -9.28 -12.78
N GLU A 153 10.17 -10.53 -13.16
CA GLU A 153 10.95 -10.96 -14.33
C GLU A 153 10.12 -11.98 -15.10
N ASP A 154 9.90 -11.73 -16.39
CA ASP A 154 9.07 -12.58 -17.27
C ASP A 154 7.71 -12.93 -16.66
N HIS A 155 7.02 -11.92 -16.11
CA HIS A 155 5.72 -12.02 -15.43
C HIS A 155 5.72 -12.83 -14.13
N ALA A 156 6.88 -13.25 -13.61
CA ALA A 156 7.01 -13.95 -12.34
C ALA A 156 7.63 -13.03 -11.27
N VAL A 157 7.11 -13.10 -10.04
CA VAL A 157 7.73 -12.42 -8.90
C VAL A 157 8.96 -13.22 -8.47
N VAL A 158 10.16 -12.67 -8.70
CA VAL A 158 11.43 -13.30 -8.32
C VAL A 158 11.96 -12.83 -6.97
N PHE A 159 11.46 -11.69 -6.48
CA PHE A 159 11.80 -11.18 -5.15
C PHE A 159 10.65 -10.31 -4.61
N GLU A 160 10.36 -10.39 -3.33
CA GLU A 160 9.38 -9.54 -2.63
C GLU A 160 9.97 -9.11 -1.29
N THR A 161 9.75 -7.85 -0.91
CA THR A 161 10.10 -7.32 0.40
C THR A 161 9.08 -6.29 0.87
N ARG A 162 9.04 -6.05 2.19
CA ARG A 162 8.28 -4.94 2.75
C ARG A 162 9.03 -3.63 2.54
N THR A 163 8.28 -2.55 2.37
CA THR A 163 8.81 -1.20 2.22
C THR A 163 8.32 -0.28 3.33
N VAL A 164 9.11 0.73 3.64
CA VAL A 164 8.68 1.87 4.45
C VAL A 164 8.27 2.98 3.48
N LEU A 165 7.07 3.49 3.65
CA LEU A 165 6.48 4.53 2.83
C LEU A 165 6.20 5.76 3.69
N GLY A 166 6.02 6.91 3.04
CA GLY A 166 5.58 8.12 3.70
C GLY A 166 4.22 7.96 4.36
N VAL A 167 3.99 8.69 5.44
CA VAL A 167 2.70 8.70 6.15
C VAL A 167 1.61 9.32 5.29
N ASN A 168 0.34 9.04 5.64
CA ASN A 168 -0.81 9.60 4.92
C ASN A 168 -1.05 11.08 5.28
N ASP A 169 -0.02 11.89 5.10
CA ASP A 169 -0.03 13.34 5.19
C ASP A 169 0.42 13.91 3.85
N GLU A 170 -0.25 14.96 3.37
CA GLU A 170 -0.01 15.52 2.03
C GLU A 170 1.45 15.92 1.82
N SER A 171 2.12 16.42 2.86
CA SER A 171 3.53 16.87 2.81
C SER A 171 4.56 15.73 2.88
N MET A 172 4.14 14.53 3.32
CA MET A 172 5.03 13.38 3.56
C MET A 172 4.63 12.11 2.81
N ARG A 173 3.58 12.19 2.00
CA ARG A 173 3.10 11.05 1.19
C ARG A 173 4.14 10.70 0.12
N SER A 174 4.41 9.40 -0.03
CA SER A 174 5.20 8.90 -1.15
C SER A 174 4.48 9.19 -2.48
N PRO A 175 5.13 9.85 -3.45
CA PRO A 175 4.52 10.12 -4.75
C PRO A 175 4.38 8.84 -5.58
N GLU A 176 3.37 8.81 -6.44
CA GLU A 176 3.27 7.80 -7.51
C GLU A 176 4.09 8.28 -8.71
N PHE A 177 5.00 7.45 -9.19
CA PHE A 177 5.82 7.75 -10.38
C PHE A 177 6.30 6.47 -11.04
N SER A 178 6.76 6.59 -12.27
CA SER A 178 7.47 5.56 -13.01
C SER A 178 8.77 6.13 -13.53
N ASP A 179 9.87 5.37 -13.39
CA ASP A 179 11.19 5.79 -13.84
C ASP A 179 12.02 4.58 -14.25
N LYS A 180 13.10 4.84 -14.96
CA LYS A 180 14.07 3.83 -15.37
C LYS A 180 15.21 3.75 -14.37
N MET A 181 15.43 2.57 -13.80
CA MET A 181 16.56 2.33 -12.91
C MET A 181 17.87 2.32 -13.73
N GLU A 182 18.72 3.33 -13.56
CA GLU A 182 19.98 3.46 -14.29
C GLU A 182 21.15 2.86 -13.53
N TYR A 183 21.20 3.08 -12.21
CA TYR A 183 22.29 2.58 -11.35
C TYR A 183 21.82 2.34 -9.93
N MET A 184 22.62 1.59 -9.18
CA MET A 184 22.42 1.34 -7.75
C MET A 184 23.68 1.80 -7.00
N VAL A 185 23.46 2.54 -5.92
CA VAL A 185 24.54 2.91 -5.00
C VAL A 185 24.45 2.01 -3.77
N VAL A 186 25.51 1.26 -3.51
CA VAL A 186 25.61 0.39 -2.33
C VAL A 186 26.21 1.21 -1.19
N ASN A 187 25.60 1.11 0.00
CA ASN A 187 26.00 1.84 1.20
C ASN A 187 26.13 3.36 0.95
N PRO A 188 25.03 4.03 0.52
CA PRO A 188 25.09 5.44 0.15
C PRO A 188 25.26 6.37 1.36
N THR A 189 25.79 7.56 1.11
CA THR A 189 25.62 8.69 2.03
C THR A 189 24.17 9.18 1.94
N TRP A 190 23.47 9.31 3.05
CA TRP A 190 22.18 9.96 3.07
C TRP A 190 22.36 11.46 3.32
N HIS A 191 22.03 12.26 2.32
CA HIS A 191 21.94 13.71 2.43
C HIS A 191 20.57 14.07 3.01
N ILE A 192 20.56 14.62 4.22
CA ILE A 192 19.31 14.95 4.92
C ILE A 192 18.64 16.14 4.22
N PRO A 193 17.39 16.00 3.76
CA PRO A 193 16.66 17.14 3.21
C PRO A 193 16.59 18.30 4.20
N VAL A 194 16.72 19.53 3.68
CA VAL A 194 16.74 20.75 4.51
C VAL A 194 15.47 20.88 5.37
N SER A 195 14.33 20.42 4.89
CA SER A 195 13.07 20.40 5.64
C SER A 195 13.16 19.51 6.87
N ILE A 196 13.69 18.29 6.74
CA ILE A 196 13.90 17.35 7.85
C ILE A 196 14.93 17.91 8.82
N ALA A 197 16.08 18.40 8.31
CA ALA A 197 17.13 18.99 9.12
C ALA A 197 16.61 20.13 10.02
N LYS A 198 15.77 21.02 9.46
CA LYS A 198 15.24 22.18 10.17
C LYS A 198 14.04 21.91 11.06
N ASN A 199 13.14 21.02 10.62
CA ASN A 199 11.87 20.81 11.31
C ASN A 199 11.92 19.68 12.35
N GLU A 200 12.78 18.69 12.13
CA GLU A 200 12.84 17.50 12.96
C GLU A 200 14.15 17.46 13.78
N TYR A 201 15.31 17.52 13.12
CA TYR A 201 16.60 17.28 13.78
C TYR A 201 17.15 18.49 14.53
N LEU A 202 17.03 19.71 13.99
CA LEU A 202 17.49 20.91 14.69
C LEU A 202 16.81 21.13 16.06
N PRO A 203 15.50 20.88 16.24
CA PRO A 203 14.87 20.95 17.55
C PRO A 203 15.44 19.96 18.58
N GLU A 204 15.87 18.77 18.13
CA GLU A 204 16.52 17.79 19.00
C GLU A 204 17.95 18.23 19.37
N LEU A 205 18.74 18.66 18.40
CA LEU A 205 20.10 19.18 18.63
C LEU A 205 20.14 20.44 19.52
N LYS A 206 19.08 21.24 19.52
CA LYS A 206 18.94 22.36 20.45
C LYS A 206 18.75 21.94 21.90
N LYS A 207 18.12 20.80 22.14
CA LYS A 207 17.88 20.22 23.46
C LYS A 207 19.11 19.48 23.96
N ASP A 208 19.73 18.74 23.08
CA ASP A 208 20.91 17.94 23.33
C ASP A 208 21.83 17.97 22.08
N PRO A 209 22.92 18.73 22.13
CA PRO A 209 23.92 18.82 21.04
C PRO A 209 24.50 17.46 20.64
N GLU A 210 24.51 16.47 21.54
CA GLU A 210 24.98 15.11 21.27
C GLU A 210 23.91 14.16 20.71
N ALA A 211 22.65 14.60 20.62
CA ALA A 211 21.60 13.84 19.99
C ALA A 211 21.98 13.49 18.54
N LEU A 212 21.42 12.38 18.01
CA LEU A 212 21.60 11.93 16.63
C LEU A 212 23.11 11.76 16.25
N PRO A 213 23.87 10.92 16.96
CA PRO A 213 25.33 10.78 16.77
C PRO A 213 25.73 10.26 15.37
N PHE A 214 24.79 9.66 14.64
CA PHE A 214 24.99 9.19 13.26
C PHE A 214 25.03 10.33 12.24
N LEU A 215 24.55 11.54 12.58
CA LEU A 215 24.59 12.70 11.70
C LEU A 215 25.94 13.42 11.79
N LYS A 216 26.45 13.82 10.64
CA LYS A 216 27.58 14.71 10.48
C LYS A 216 27.13 16.03 9.86
N LEU A 217 27.70 17.12 10.31
CA LEU A 217 27.44 18.47 9.82
C LEU A 217 28.57 18.93 8.93
N PHE A 218 28.21 19.54 7.80
CA PHE A 218 29.13 20.06 6.82
C PHE A 218 28.81 21.53 6.55
N ASP A 219 29.83 22.36 6.39
CA ASP A 219 29.65 23.76 6.00
C ASP A 219 29.41 23.90 4.48
N SER A 220 29.25 25.14 4.02
CA SER A 220 29.02 25.45 2.61
C SER A 220 30.22 25.14 1.71
N SER A 221 31.42 24.92 2.27
CA SER A 221 32.60 24.46 1.52
C SER A 221 32.66 22.93 1.40
N GLY A 222 31.76 22.22 2.10
CA GLY A 222 31.76 20.76 2.20
C GLY A 222 32.72 20.19 3.24
N SER A 223 33.25 21.04 4.13
CA SER A 223 34.13 20.62 5.21
C SER A 223 33.31 20.14 6.42
N LEU A 224 33.79 19.08 7.06
CA LEU A 224 33.18 18.56 8.28
C LEU A 224 33.31 19.59 9.41
N VAL A 225 32.20 19.88 10.08
CA VAL A 225 32.15 20.82 11.19
C VAL A 225 32.10 20.05 12.51
N ASP A 226 32.92 20.45 13.45
CA ASP A 226 32.88 19.92 14.81
C ASP A 226 31.61 20.41 15.52
N ARG A 227 30.81 19.50 16.03
CA ARG A 227 29.56 19.80 16.74
C ARG A 227 29.76 20.64 17.99
N GLU A 228 30.87 20.43 18.71
CA GLU A 228 31.20 21.16 19.92
C GLU A 228 31.45 22.65 19.64
N SER A 229 31.81 23.00 18.40
CA SER A 229 32.00 24.37 17.96
C SER A 229 30.71 25.11 17.58
N ILE A 230 29.56 24.42 17.58
CA ILE A 230 28.28 24.97 17.10
C ILE A 230 27.39 25.37 18.27
N ASP A 231 27.01 26.64 18.31
CA ASP A 231 25.91 27.09 19.16
C ASP A 231 24.55 26.82 18.45
N PHE A 232 23.96 25.69 18.77
CA PHE A 232 22.66 25.31 18.19
C PHE A 232 21.53 26.26 18.63
N SER A 233 21.66 27.02 19.69
CA SER A 233 20.62 27.92 20.20
C SER A 233 20.29 29.05 19.23
N ILE A 234 21.31 29.56 18.51
CA ILE A 234 21.17 30.66 17.54
C ILE A 234 20.63 30.20 16.18
N LEU A 235 20.70 28.91 15.89
CA LEU A 235 20.22 28.36 14.63
C LEU A 235 18.70 28.33 14.60
N GLY A 236 18.10 28.47 13.43
CA GLY A 236 16.64 28.48 13.26
C GLY A 236 16.21 28.09 11.86
N LYS A 237 14.88 28.00 11.67
CA LYS A 237 14.30 27.65 10.35
C LYS A 237 14.78 28.60 9.24
N ASN A 238 15.03 29.88 9.58
CA ASN A 238 15.45 30.88 8.61
C ASN A 238 16.98 30.95 8.47
N TYR A 239 17.73 30.43 9.46
CA TYR A 239 19.17 30.43 9.45
C TYR A 239 19.71 29.08 9.89
N PHE A 240 20.06 28.26 8.92
CA PHE A 240 20.69 26.96 9.10
C PHE A 240 21.71 26.75 7.98
N PRO A 241 23.01 27.12 8.24
CA PRO A 241 24.05 27.17 7.21
C PRO A 241 24.72 25.81 6.95
N TYR A 242 24.27 24.74 7.59
CA TYR A 242 24.90 23.43 7.51
C TYR A 242 24.11 22.44 6.66
N GLU A 243 24.83 21.54 5.98
CA GLU A 243 24.28 20.30 5.45
C GLU A 243 24.43 19.20 6.50
N MET A 244 23.34 18.45 6.70
CA MET A 244 23.36 17.24 7.52
C MET A 244 23.51 16.01 6.62
N LYS A 245 24.43 15.11 6.97
CA LYS A 245 24.64 13.85 6.24
C LYS A 245 24.81 12.70 7.22
N GLN A 246 24.24 11.55 6.88
CA GLN A 246 24.62 10.28 7.46
C GLN A 246 25.60 9.61 6.49
N LEU A 247 26.82 9.43 6.97
CA LEU A 247 27.85 8.75 6.16
C LEU A 247 27.57 7.24 6.09
N PRO A 248 28.12 6.55 5.07
CA PRO A 248 28.08 5.11 5.01
C PRO A 248 28.58 4.49 6.32
N SER A 249 27.87 3.44 6.80
CA SER A 249 28.38 2.66 7.95
C SER A 249 29.62 1.90 7.51
N THR A 250 30.72 2.09 8.20
CA THR A 250 31.96 1.30 8.06
C THR A 250 31.82 -0.06 8.74
#